data_8329c415411a79a795e2d70c7728c596
#
_entry.id   8329c415411a79a795e2d70c7728c596
#
_cell.length_a   1.000
_cell.length_b   1.000
_cell.length_c   1.000
_cell.angle_alpha   90.00
_cell.angle_beta   90.00
_cell.angle_gamma   90.00
#
_symmetry.space_group_name_H-M   'P 1'
#
loop_
_entity.id
_entity.type
_entity.pdbx_description
1 polymer ?
#
loop_
_entity_poly.entity_id
_entity_poly.type
_entity_poly.pdbx_seq_one_letter_code
_entity_poly.pdbx_strand_id
1 'polypeptide(L)'
;ARLHGELRKAVKMEPNVGFYIKLYPLKMHPDAYPLSKSLICRGDVRLLDRVYEGESIEPADCDEAAVIDANLELVKKLGINSTPTIILPDGTVRPGARPADQVIDMVVKAGKAVER
;
A
#
# COMPACT_ATOMS: atom_id res chain seq x y z
N ALA A 1 -9.60 0.69 0.11
CA ALA A 1 -10.04 2.02 0.56
C ALA A 1 -10.11 2.14 2.08
N ARG A 2 -10.67 1.12 2.75
CA ARG A 2 -10.81 1.12 4.21
C ARG A 2 -9.46 1.24 4.93
N LEU A 3 -8.47 0.44 4.54
CA LEU A 3 -7.15 0.48 5.18
C LEU A 3 -6.48 1.83 4.96
N HIS A 4 -6.61 2.42 3.77
CA HIS A 4 -6.00 3.71 3.47
C HIS A 4 -6.47 4.79 4.45
N GLY A 5 -7.77 4.84 4.75
CA GLY A 5 -8.32 5.76 5.75
C GLY A 5 -7.75 5.50 7.15
N GLU A 6 -7.55 4.25 7.53
CA GLU A 6 -6.97 3.90 8.83
C GLU A 6 -5.48 4.26 8.89
N LEU A 7 -4.73 4.11 7.80
CA LEU A 7 -3.32 4.54 7.75
C LEU A 7 -3.18 6.05 7.91
N ARG A 8 -4.10 6.83 7.34
CA ARG A 8 -4.12 8.29 7.53
C ARG A 8 -4.32 8.66 9.00
N LYS A 9 -5.20 7.94 9.70
CA LYS A 9 -5.39 8.12 11.15
C LYS A 9 -4.13 7.73 11.91
N ALA A 10 -3.51 6.61 11.56
CA ALA A 10 -2.29 6.12 12.22
C ALA A 10 -1.15 7.12 12.13
N VAL A 11 -0.94 7.75 10.97
CA VAL A 11 0.10 8.77 10.78
C VAL A 11 -0.12 9.97 11.70
N LYS A 12 -1.37 10.37 11.91
CA LYS A 12 -1.70 11.47 12.82
C LYS A 12 -1.49 11.09 14.29
N MET A 13 -1.77 9.84 14.65
CA MET A 13 -1.62 9.34 16.02
C MET A 13 -0.15 9.12 16.38
N GLU A 14 0.66 8.64 15.43
CA GLU A 14 2.07 8.33 15.65
C GLU A 14 2.90 8.81 14.45
N PRO A 15 3.31 10.09 14.43
CA PRO A 15 4.02 10.69 13.28
C PRO A 15 5.39 10.05 12.97
N ASN A 16 5.95 9.30 13.91
CA ASN A 16 7.25 8.64 13.73
C ASN A 16 7.16 7.33 12.95
N VAL A 17 5.94 6.86 12.66
CA VAL A 17 5.73 5.66 11.85
C VAL A 17 5.57 6.05 10.39
N GLY A 18 6.40 5.48 9.52
CA GLY A 18 6.32 5.68 8.09
C GLY A 18 5.62 4.52 7.39
N PHE A 19 4.85 4.83 6.34
CA PHE A 19 4.19 3.83 5.52
C PHE A 19 4.65 3.96 4.08
N TYR A 20 5.08 2.83 3.51
CA TYR A 20 5.45 2.73 2.10
C TYR A 20 4.34 1.99 1.37
N ILE A 21 3.67 2.68 0.45
CA ILE A 21 2.54 2.12 -0.29
C ILE A 21 3.06 1.51 -1.59
N LYS A 22 2.87 0.18 -1.73
CA LYS A 22 3.20 -0.55 -2.95
C LYS A 22 1.90 -1.00 -3.59
N LEU A 23 1.66 -0.55 -4.81
CA LEU A 23 0.45 -0.89 -5.53
C LEU A 23 0.53 -2.32 -6.06
N TYR A 24 -0.52 -3.09 -5.81
CA TYR A 24 -0.67 -4.46 -6.25
C TYR A 24 -2.03 -4.61 -6.96
N PRO A 25 -2.07 -4.42 -8.28
CA PRO A 25 -3.32 -4.59 -9.02
C PRO A 25 -3.68 -6.07 -9.17
N LEU A 26 -4.83 -6.46 -8.60
CA LEU A 26 -5.33 -7.82 -8.70
C LEU A 26 -5.90 -8.09 -10.10
N LYS A 27 -5.66 -9.30 -10.63
CA LYS A 27 -6.16 -9.70 -11.96
C LYS A 27 -7.68 -9.69 -12.05
N MET A 28 -8.38 -9.92 -10.93
CA MET A 28 -9.84 -9.90 -10.87
C MET A 28 -10.41 -8.47 -11.05
N HIS A 29 -9.56 -7.45 -10.99
CA HIS A 29 -9.92 -6.05 -11.21
C HIS A 29 -9.11 -5.53 -12.40
N PRO A 30 -9.55 -5.79 -13.66
CA PRO A 30 -8.73 -5.51 -14.84
C PRO A 30 -8.35 -4.03 -15.02
N ASP A 31 -9.18 -3.11 -14.50
CA ASP A 31 -8.88 -1.67 -14.57
C ASP A 31 -7.81 -1.23 -13.56
N ALA A 32 -7.49 -2.07 -12.58
CA ALA A 32 -6.54 -1.73 -11.52
C ALA A 32 -5.11 -1.60 -12.03
N TYR A 33 -4.72 -2.39 -13.04
CA TYR A 33 -3.36 -2.34 -13.58
C TYR A 33 -3.07 -1.00 -14.29
N PRO A 34 -3.88 -0.57 -15.28
CA PRO A 34 -3.64 0.75 -15.89
C PRO A 34 -3.80 1.90 -14.90
N LEU A 35 -4.71 1.79 -13.94
CA LEU A 35 -4.87 2.81 -12.90
C LEU A 35 -3.62 2.91 -12.02
N SER A 36 -3.05 1.78 -11.61
CA SER A 36 -1.81 1.75 -10.82
C SER A 36 -0.65 2.39 -11.57
N LYS A 37 -0.50 2.11 -12.86
CA LYS A 37 0.50 2.76 -13.71
C LYS A 37 0.32 4.27 -13.72
N SER A 38 -0.92 4.73 -13.91
CA SER A 38 -1.23 6.15 -13.95
C SER A 38 -0.89 6.84 -12.62
N LEU A 39 -1.18 6.22 -11.49
CA LEU A 39 -0.85 6.74 -10.16
C LEU A 39 0.66 6.89 -9.99
N ILE A 40 1.44 5.90 -10.40
CA ILE A 40 2.91 5.96 -10.31
C ILE A 40 3.47 7.06 -11.21
N CYS A 41 2.98 7.16 -12.44
CA CYS A 41 3.49 8.14 -13.40
C CYS A 41 3.16 9.57 -13.01
N ARG A 42 2.04 9.78 -12.33
CA ARG A 42 1.66 11.09 -11.81
C ARG A 42 2.48 11.50 -10.58
N GLY A 43 2.98 10.52 -9.81
CA GLY A 43 3.89 10.76 -8.70
C GLY A 43 3.33 11.55 -7.53
N ASP A 44 2.01 11.59 -7.37
CA ASP A 44 1.34 12.35 -6.31
C ASP A 44 0.45 11.42 -5.47
N VAL A 45 0.87 11.14 -4.25
CA VAL A 45 0.14 10.25 -3.34
C VAL A 45 -1.27 10.76 -3.01
N ARG A 46 -1.53 12.07 -3.15
CA ARG A 46 -2.86 12.65 -2.92
C ARG A 46 -3.88 12.15 -3.94
N LEU A 47 -3.44 11.76 -5.12
CA LEU A 47 -4.32 11.17 -6.13
C LEU A 47 -4.89 9.84 -5.67
N LEU A 48 -4.18 9.12 -4.83
CA LEU A 48 -4.66 7.85 -4.27
C LEU A 48 -5.90 8.10 -3.40
N ASP A 49 -5.91 9.16 -2.59
CA ASP A 49 -7.09 9.56 -1.83
C ASP A 49 -8.30 9.81 -2.74
N ARG A 50 -8.08 10.53 -3.82
CA ARG A 50 -9.13 10.88 -4.79
C ARG A 50 -9.70 9.64 -5.47
N VAL A 51 -8.84 8.70 -5.84
CA VAL A 51 -9.27 7.43 -6.45
C VAL A 51 -10.11 6.62 -5.46
N TYR A 52 -9.74 6.58 -4.20
CA TYR A 52 -10.51 5.89 -3.17
C TYR A 52 -11.85 6.57 -2.87
N GLU A 53 -11.98 7.85 -3.19
CA GLU A 53 -13.24 8.59 -3.13
C GLU A 53 -14.12 8.40 -4.37
N GLY A 54 -13.66 7.58 -5.33
CA GLY A 54 -14.40 7.28 -6.55
C GLY A 54 -14.12 8.22 -7.72
N GLU A 55 -13.13 9.11 -7.60
CA GLU A 55 -12.77 10.01 -8.70
C GLU A 55 -11.92 9.29 -9.73
N SER A 56 -12.06 9.71 -10.99
CA SER A 56 -11.21 9.25 -12.10
C SER A 56 -9.97 10.14 -12.20
N ILE A 57 -8.87 9.56 -12.65
CA ILE A 57 -7.65 10.32 -12.96
C ILE A 57 -7.29 10.14 -14.43
N GLU A 58 -6.58 11.12 -15.00
CA GLU A 58 -6.09 11.05 -16.36
C GLU A 58 -5.15 9.86 -16.53
N PRO A 59 -5.35 9.00 -17.54
CA PRO A 59 -4.41 7.91 -17.83
C PRO A 59 -3.00 8.46 -18.11
N ALA A 60 -2.01 7.73 -17.62
CA ALA A 60 -0.60 8.04 -17.87
C ALA A 60 0.21 6.76 -17.97
N ASP A 61 1.26 6.77 -18.79
CA ASP A 61 2.21 5.67 -18.87
C ASP A 61 3.62 6.27 -18.95
N CYS A 62 4.59 5.58 -18.35
CA CYS A 62 5.97 6.06 -18.24
C CYS A 62 6.89 4.90 -17.87
N ASP A 63 8.19 5.11 -17.94
CA ASP A 63 9.18 4.06 -17.61
C ASP A 63 9.10 3.64 -16.13
N GLU A 64 8.80 4.59 -15.25
CA GLU A 64 8.66 4.34 -13.81
C GLU A 64 7.52 3.38 -13.48
N ALA A 65 6.54 3.24 -14.37
CA ALA A 65 5.43 2.30 -14.20
C ALA A 65 5.90 0.84 -14.14
N ALA A 66 7.12 0.55 -14.57
CA ALA A 66 7.70 -0.80 -14.44
C ALA A 66 7.77 -1.29 -12.99
N VAL A 67 7.73 -0.39 -12.00
CA VAL A 67 7.67 -0.76 -10.59
C VAL A 67 6.42 -1.59 -10.27
N ILE A 68 5.33 -1.41 -11.00
CA ILE A 68 4.10 -2.20 -10.81
C ILE A 68 4.38 -3.68 -11.13
N ASP A 69 5.08 -3.95 -12.23
CA ASP A 69 5.44 -5.32 -12.61
C ASP A 69 6.42 -5.92 -11.59
N ALA A 70 7.35 -5.13 -11.09
CA ALA A 70 8.25 -5.56 -10.01
C ALA A 70 7.47 -5.90 -8.73
N ASN A 71 6.46 -5.12 -8.38
CA ASN A 71 5.58 -5.41 -7.23
C ASN A 71 4.83 -6.73 -7.44
N LEU A 72 4.34 -7.00 -8.65
CA LEU A 72 3.64 -8.26 -8.97
C LEU A 72 4.57 -9.46 -8.79
N GLU A 73 5.82 -9.35 -9.21
CA GLU A 73 6.81 -10.41 -9.00
C GLU A 73 7.13 -10.60 -7.51
N LEU A 74 7.26 -9.50 -6.77
CA LEU A 74 7.54 -9.55 -5.33
C LEU A 74 6.42 -10.24 -4.56
N VAL A 75 5.15 -9.87 -4.81
CA VAL A 75 4.02 -10.50 -4.10
C VAL A 75 3.91 -11.98 -4.41
N LYS A 76 4.26 -12.38 -5.64
CA LYS A 76 4.30 -13.79 -6.03
C LYS A 76 5.35 -14.56 -5.23
N LYS A 77 6.55 -14.00 -5.09
CA LYS A 77 7.63 -14.59 -4.30
C LYS A 77 7.29 -14.71 -2.82
N LEU A 78 6.57 -13.73 -2.28
CA LEU A 78 6.17 -13.71 -0.88
C LEU A 78 4.90 -14.51 -0.59
N GLY A 79 4.25 -15.04 -1.63
CA GLY A 79 3.01 -15.79 -1.46
C GLY A 79 1.81 -14.91 -1.10
N ILE A 80 1.86 -13.62 -1.37
CA ILE A 80 0.77 -12.68 -1.12
C ILE A 80 -0.24 -12.81 -2.26
N ASN A 81 -1.52 -12.99 -1.92
CA ASN A 81 -2.56 -13.19 -2.93
C ASN A 81 -3.82 -12.33 -2.68
N SER A 82 -3.74 -11.38 -1.78
CA SER A 82 -4.89 -10.51 -1.46
C SER A 82 -4.43 -9.10 -1.11
N THR A 83 -5.34 -8.14 -1.22
CA THR A 83 -5.14 -6.76 -0.80
C THR A 83 -6.24 -6.37 0.18
N PRO A 84 -5.95 -5.53 1.15
CA PRO A 84 -4.63 -5.03 1.50
C PRO A 84 -3.79 -6.05 2.27
N THR A 85 -2.47 -5.89 2.24
CA THR A 85 -1.52 -6.68 3.03
C THR A 85 -0.49 -5.73 3.62
N ILE A 86 -0.18 -5.91 4.90
CA ILE A 86 0.81 -5.10 5.61
C ILE A 86 2.05 -5.96 5.85
N ILE A 87 3.24 -5.42 5.53
CA ILE A 87 4.51 -6.05 5.88
C ILE A 87 5.14 -5.21 6.98
N LEU A 88 5.42 -5.85 8.10
CA LEU A 88 5.96 -5.20 9.29
C LEU A 88 7.50 -5.09 9.24
N PRO A 89 8.12 -4.23 10.07
CA PRO A 89 9.58 -4.07 10.07
C PRO A 89 10.37 -5.35 10.31
N ASP A 90 9.81 -6.33 11.00
CA ASP A 90 10.44 -7.63 11.23
C ASP A 90 10.21 -8.64 10.09
N GLY A 91 9.56 -8.23 9.00
CA GLY A 91 9.24 -9.08 7.86
C GLY A 91 7.94 -9.86 7.99
N THR A 92 7.22 -9.74 9.10
CA THR A 92 5.93 -10.42 9.27
C THR A 92 4.90 -9.88 8.27
N VAL A 93 4.16 -10.78 7.63
CA VAL A 93 3.12 -10.47 6.64
C VAL A 93 1.75 -10.58 7.31
N ARG A 94 0.96 -9.51 7.25
CA ARG A 94 -0.38 -9.45 7.85
C ARG A 94 -1.41 -9.08 6.78
N PRO A 95 -2.18 -10.03 6.25
CA PRO A 95 -3.23 -9.71 5.29
C PRO A 95 -4.44 -9.08 5.99
N GLY A 96 -5.18 -8.27 5.22
CA GLY A 96 -6.43 -7.68 5.66
C GLY A 96 -6.28 -6.27 6.23
N ALA A 97 -7.40 -5.54 6.24
CA ALA A 97 -7.46 -4.19 6.81
C ALA A 97 -7.57 -4.27 8.34
N ARG A 98 -6.96 -3.29 9.01
CA ARG A 98 -6.98 -3.20 10.49
C ARG A 98 -7.22 -1.76 10.94
N PRO A 99 -7.83 -1.55 12.12
CA PRO A 99 -7.96 -0.21 12.69
C PRO A 99 -6.59 0.43 12.97
N ALA A 100 -6.56 1.76 12.99
CA ALA A 100 -5.33 2.54 13.14
C ALA A 100 -4.54 2.16 14.39
N ASP A 101 -5.22 1.99 15.54
CA ASP A 101 -4.59 1.63 16.81
C ASP A 101 -3.90 0.26 16.74
N GLN A 102 -4.51 -0.72 16.07
CA GLN A 102 -3.91 -2.04 15.87
C GLN A 102 -2.70 -1.97 14.95
N VAL A 103 -2.76 -1.16 13.88
CA VAL A 103 -1.63 -0.97 12.97
C VAL A 103 -0.43 -0.42 13.73
N ILE A 104 -0.64 0.62 14.55
CA ILE A 104 0.42 1.22 15.37
C ILE A 104 1.01 0.19 16.33
N ASP A 105 0.18 -0.57 17.02
CA ASP A 105 0.62 -1.57 17.98
C ASP A 105 1.50 -2.62 17.32
N MET A 106 1.09 -3.15 16.16
CA MET A 106 1.86 -4.13 15.41
C MET A 106 3.22 -3.57 14.96
N VAL A 107 3.24 -2.35 14.43
CA VAL A 107 4.45 -1.72 13.93
C VAL A 107 5.44 -1.45 15.05
N VAL A 108 4.96 -0.92 16.17
CA VAL A 108 5.82 -0.62 17.33
C VAL A 108 6.43 -1.89 17.91
N LYS A 109 5.65 -2.95 18.08
CA LYS A 109 6.15 -4.24 18.58
C LYS A 109 7.19 -4.86 17.64
N ALA A 110 6.92 -4.84 16.33
CA ALA A 110 7.84 -5.38 15.34
C ALA A 110 9.13 -4.55 15.27
N GLY A 111 9.03 -3.22 15.38
CA GLY A 111 10.19 -2.34 15.42
C GLY A 111 11.09 -2.60 16.62
N LYS A 112 10.53 -2.83 17.79
CA LYS A 112 11.31 -3.20 18.99
C LYS A 112 12.05 -4.51 18.82
N ALA A 113 11.42 -5.50 18.16
CA ALA A 113 12.06 -6.78 17.89
C ALA A 113 13.28 -6.63 16.97
N VAL A 114 13.22 -5.73 15.99
CA VAL A 114 14.31 -5.46 15.04
C VAL A 114 15.47 -4.70 15.69
N GLU A 115 15.19 -3.80 16.64
CA GLU A 115 16.19 -2.98 17.33
C GLU A 115 17.09 -3.81 18.27
N ARG A 116 16.73 -5.04 18.52
CA ARG A 116 17.55 -5.94 19.35
C ARG A 116 18.62 -6.62 18.50
#